data_b964b8164c0a73ddf928d800876ce8d3
#
_entry.id   b964b8164c0a73ddf928d800876ce8d3
#
_cell.length_a   1.000
_cell.length_b   1.000
_cell.length_c   1.000
_cell.angle_alpha   90.00
_cell.angle_beta   90.00
_cell.angle_gamma   90.00
#
_symmetry.space_group_name_H-M   'P 1'
#
loop_
_entity.id
_entity.type
_entity.pdbx_description
1 polymer ?
#
loop_
_entity_poly.entity_id
_entity_poly.type
_entity_poly.pdbx_seq_one_letter_code
_entity_poly.pdbx_strand_id
1 'polypeptide(L)'
;MRSERWWQEASVTDELFKVPTAFELVQTTRILRHVPYKQDLKYWADEFNFESSLELNFPKTEVESLILTDDKVQLTNLMVGLTGMQGALPYSYTNKVKQASRIQRKESIKFLGLFNHKLTAQYIDSCITYNLPVRYEVEEENHYLKILHALNGYVSEQHQQTELDDYFAEFSGLMQGQNNTAHALKTMLTAVFKQNVAVEEFIEEKFKLADEQK
;
A
#
# COMPACT_ATOMS: atom_id res chain seq x y z
N MET A 1 -21.82 -20.55 -29.85
CA MET A 1 -20.51 -19.90 -29.59
C MET A 1 -20.50 -19.47 -28.13
N ARG A 2 -19.79 -20.18 -27.26
CA ARG A 2 -19.54 -19.75 -25.90
C ARG A 2 -18.57 -18.55 -26.00
N SER A 3 -19.01 -17.41 -25.54
CA SER A 3 -18.08 -16.27 -25.30
C SER A 3 -17.12 -16.74 -24.24
N GLU A 4 -15.92 -17.13 -24.64
CA GLU A 4 -14.81 -17.39 -23.75
C GLU A 4 -14.60 -16.12 -22.92
N ARG A 5 -14.71 -16.30 -21.62
CA ARG A 5 -14.55 -15.21 -20.67
C ARG A 5 -13.05 -14.94 -20.60
N TRP A 6 -12.56 -14.04 -21.44
CA TRP A 6 -11.15 -13.67 -21.60
C TRP A 6 -10.45 -13.30 -20.27
N TRP A 7 -11.21 -12.89 -19.24
CA TRP A 7 -10.69 -12.59 -17.91
C TRP A 7 -10.45 -13.82 -17.01
N GLN A 8 -10.77 -15.04 -17.46
CA GLN A 8 -10.60 -16.27 -16.69
C GLN A 8 -9.33 -17.06 -17.05
N GLU A 9 -8.61 -16.71 -18.15
CA GLU A 9 -7.53 -17.53 -18.67
C GLU A 9 -6.10 -16.96 -18.46
N ALA A 10 -5.93 -15.69 -18.10
CA ALA A 10 -4.62 -15.15 -17.84
C ALA A 10 -4.57 -14.49 -16.45
N SER A 11 -3.73 -15.02 -15.59
CA SER A 11 -3.37 -14.29 -14.35
C SER A 11 -2.63 -13.02 -14.71
N VAL A 12 -2.97 -11.90 -14.08
CA VAL A 12 -2.23 -10.62 -14.24
C VAL A 12 -0.76 -10.80 -13.92
N THR A 13 -0.44 -11.66 -12.96
CA THR A 13 0.93 -12.01 -12.62
C THR A 13 1.66 -12.73 -13.75
N ASP A 14 0.99 -13.63 -14.47
CA ASP A 14 1.59 -14.31 -15.62
C ASP A 14 1.88 -13.34 -16.77
N GLU A 15 1.00 -12.38 -16.99
CA GLU A 15 1.20 -11.33 -17.98
C GLU A 15 2.33 -10.38 -17.58
N LEU A 16 2.44 -10.05 -16.31
CA LEU A 16 3.51 -9.24 -15.75
C LEU A 16 4.90 -9.86 -16.02
N PHE A 17 5.05 -11.17 -15.84
CA PHE A 17 6.29 -11.87 -16.14
C PHE A 17 6.55 -12.02 -17.63
N LYS A 18 5.51 -12.07 -18.49
CA LYS A 18 5.65 -12.17 -19.94
C LYS A 18 6.03 -10.83 -20.57
N VAL A 19 5.41 -9.75 -20.14
CA VAL A 19 5.57 -8.39 -20.71
C VAL A 19 5.76 -7.37 -19.59
N PRO A 20 6.88 -7.42 -18.84
CA PRO A 20 7.12 -6.51 -17.71
C PRO A 20 7.15 -5.03 -18.12
N THR A 21 7.52 -4.77 -19.36
CA THR A 21 7.60 -3.41 -19.94
C THR A 21 6.23 -2.73 -20.11
N ALA A 22 5.12 -3.44 -19.96
CA ALA A 22 3.78 -2.85 -20.03
C ALA A 22 3.31 -2.26 -18.69
N PHE A 23 4.06 -2.50 -17.61
CA PHE A 23 3.69 -2.11 -16.25
C PHE A 23 4.62 -1.05 -15.69
N GLU A 24 4.08 -0.19 -14.84
CA GLU A 24 4.84 0.78 -14.07
C GLU A 24 5.54 0.11 -12.88
N LEU A 25 6.64 0.68 -12.41
CA LEU A 25 7.45 0.13 -11.33
C LEU A 25 6.66 -0.07 -10.02
N VAL A 26 5.90 0.95 -9.61
CA VAL A 26 5.10 0.90 -8.39
C VAL A 26 3.96 -0.11 -8.52
N GLN A 27 3.31 -0.16 -9.70
CA GLN A 27 2.25 -1.12 -9.98
C GLN A 27 2.76 -2.56 -9.98
N THR A 28 3.92 -2.80 -10.59
CA THR A 28 4.58 -4.11 -10.61
C THR A 28 4.82 -4.64 -9.20
N THR A 29 5.41 -3.82 -8.35
CA THR A 29 5.68 -4.20 -6.96
C THR A 29 4.41 -4.40 -6.15
N ARG A 30 3.39 -3.57 -6.35
CA ARG A 30 2.08 -3.70 -5.72
C ARG A 30 1.42 -5.05 -6.05
N ILE A 31 1.37 -5.42 -7.34
CA ILE A 31 0.81 -6.71 -7.78
C ILE A 31 1.57 -7.88 -7.14
N LEU A 32 2.90 -7.82 -7.13
CA LEU A 32 3.73 -8.89 -6.60
C LEU A 32 3.67 -9.03 -5.08
N ARG A 33 3.40 -7.95 -4.35
CA ARG A 33 3.21 -8.00 -2.89
C ARG A 33 1.93 -8.72 -2.46
N HIS A 34 0.92 -8.81 -3.33
CA HIS A 34 -0.29 -9.61 -3.10
C HIS A 34 -0.09 -11.11 -3.30
N VAL A 35 1.02 -11.52 -3.93
CA VAL A 35 1.32 -12.93 -4.12
C VAL A 35 2.16 -13.40 -2.93
N PRO A 36 1.68 -14.37 -2.13
CA PRO A 36 2.39 -14.81 -0.93
C PRO A 36 3.61 -15.64 -1.31
N TYR A 37 4.74 -14.98 -1.53
CA TYR A 37 6.00 -15.67 -1.82
C TYR A 37 6.70 -16.19 -0.56
N LYS A 38 6.69 -15.43 0.55
CA LYS A 38 7.15 -15.87 1.87
C LYS A 38 6.52 -15.01 2.96
N GLN A 39 5.83 -15.62 3.92
CA GLN A 39 5.10 -14.92 4.99
C GLN A 39 5.98 -14.42 6.15
N ASP A 40 7.29 -14.73 6.20
CA ASP A 40 8.12 -14.48 7.38
C ASP A 40 9.16 -13.35 7.24
N LEU A 41 9.11 -12.54 6.20
CA LEU A 41 10.09 -11.48 5.99
C LEU A 41 9.70 -10.21 6.76
N LYS A 42 10.65 -9.65 7.52
CA LYS A 42 10.47 -8.42 8.30
C LYS A 42 10.24 -7.17 7.45
N TYR A 43 10.64 -7.20 6.19
CA TYR A 43 10.55 -6.07 5.28
C TYR A 43 10.21 -6.57 3.87
N TRP A 44 9.19 -6.01 3.26
CA TRP A 44 8.66 -6.43 1.98
C TRP A 44 9.71 -6.44 0.84
N ALA A 45 10.66 -5.49 0.87
CA ALA A 45 11.68 -5.40 -0.17
C ALA A 45 12.70 -6.55 -0.13
N ASP A 46 12.74 -7.32 0.96
CA ASP A 46 13.64 -8.47 1.07
C ASP A 46 13.25 -9.62 0.11
N GLU A 47 12.01 -9.62 -0.39
CA GLU A 47 11.54 -10.54 -1.44
C GLU A 47 12.06 -10.18 -2.83
N PHE A 48 12.54 -8.94 -2.99
CA PHE A 48 13.00 -8.41 -4.26
C PHE A 48 14.52 -8.26 -4.30
N ASN A 49 15.03 -8.22 -5.52
CA ASN A 49 16.37 -7.73 -5.83
C ASN A 49 16.23 -6.64 -6.90
N PHE A 50 16.25 -5.38 -6.48
CA PHE A 50 16.13 -4.25 -7.39
C PHE A 50 17.48 -3.90 -8.00
N GLU A 51 17.55 -3.93 -9.32
CA GLU A 51 18.70 -3.49 -10.09
C GLU A 51 18.34 -2.29 -10.96
N SER A 52 19.32 -1.43 -11.22
CA SER A 52 19.18 -0.33 -12.17
C SER A 52 19.76 -0.73 -13.51
N SER A 53 19.08 -0.38 -14.57
CA SER A 53 19.55 -0.61 -15.95
C SER A 53 20.88 0.08 -16.22
N LEU A 54 21.68 -0.51 -17.09
CA LEU A 54 22.87 0.13 -17.64
C LEU A 54 22.59 0.83 -18.98
N GLU A 55 21.36 0.77 -19.50
CA GLU A 55 21.03 1.37 -20.77
C GLU A 55 21.11 2.90 -20.70
N LEU A 56 21.68 3.51 -21.75
CA LEU A 56 21.83 4.96 -21.90
C LEU A 56 20.85 5.56 -22.91
N ASN A 57 19.99 4.72 -23.48
CA ASN A 57 18.91 5.18 -24.33
C ASN A 57 17.79 5.75 -23.47
N PHE A 58 17.02 6.68 -24.02
CA PHE A 58 15.86 7.22 -23.33
C PHE A 58 14.83 6.11 -23.06
N PRO A 59 14.48 5.84 -21.81
CA PRO A 59 13.59 4.74 -21.47
C PRO A 59 12.17 5.04 -21.95
N LYS A 60 11.55 4.06 -22.59
CA LYS A 60 10.12 4.10 -22.96
C LYS A 60 9.25 3.53 -21.86
N THR A 61 9.83 2.77 -20.95
CA THR A 61 9.15 2.00 -19.89
C THR A 61 9.88 2.18 -18.58
N GLU A 62 9.24 1.88 -17.48
CA GLU A 62 9.83 1.97 -16.13
C GLU A 62 10.54 0.68 -15.73
N VAL A 63 9.99 -0.46 -16.16
CA VAL A 63 10.53 -1.80 -15.90
C VAL A 63 11.17 -2.34 -17.17
N GLU A 64 12.42 -2.78 -17.07
CA GLU A 64 13.16 -3.40 -18.18
C GLU A 64 12.95 -4.91 -18.21
N SER A 65 13.14 -5.57 -17.06
CA SER A 65 13.01 -7.02 -16.95
C SER A 65 12.56 -7.45 -15.57
N LEU A 66 11.87 -8.59 -15.54
CA LEU A 66 11.41 -9.23 -14.33
C LEU A 66 11.74 -10.72 -14.41
N ILE A 67 12.49 -11.22 -13.44
CA ILE A 67 12.96 -12.62 -13.42
C ILE A 67 12.66 -13.18 -12.03
N LEU A 68 11.93 -14.31 -12.00
CA LEU A 68 11.74 -15.06 -10.77
C LEU A 68 12.94 -16.00 -10.58
N THR A 69 13.67 -15.80 -9.52
CA THR A 69 14.71 -16.72 -9.04
C THR A 69 14.15 -17.51 -7.85
N ASP A 70 14.71 -18.67 -7.55
CA ASP A 70 14.17 -19.60 -6.53
C ASP A 70 13.89 -18.94 -5.16
N ASP A 71 14.58 -17.85 -4.85
CA ASP A 71 14.47 -17.15 -3.57
C ASP A 71 13.88 -15.75 -3.66
N LYS A 72 14.01 -15.04 -4.81
CA LYS A 72 13.67 -13.63 -4.93
C LYS A 72 13.23 -13.25 -6.34
N VAL A 73 12.46 -12.17 -6.40
CA VAL A 73 12.10 -11.54 -7.67
C VAL A 73 13.17 -10.51 -8.03
N GLN A 74 13.94 -10.78 -9.09
CA GLN A 74 14.89 -9.82 -9.65
C GLN A 74 14.15 -8.88 -10.59
N LEU A 75 14.17 -7.59 -10.28
CA LEU A 75 13.53 -6.54 -11.06
C LEU A 75 14.57 -5.50 -11.49
N THR A 76 14.75 -5.33 -12.80
CA THR A 76 15.58 -4.28 -13.37
C THR A 76 14.71 -3.11 -13.76
N ASN A 77 14.95 -1.94 -13.17
CA ASN A 77 14.20 -0.73 -13.45
C ASN A 77 15.04 0.30 -14.20
N LEU A 78 14.35 1.23 -14.88
CA LEU A 78 14.92 2.29 -15.68
C LEU A 78 14.75 3.69 -15.06
N MET A 79 14.03 3.77 -13.91
CA MET A 79 13.65 5.05 -13.30
C MET A 79 14.58 5.46 -12.16
N VAL A 80 14.93 4.52 -11.29
CA VAL A 80 15.61 4.81 -10.02
C VAL A 80 16.90 4.01 -9.92
N GLY A 81 17.97 4.69 -9.55
CA GLY A 81 19.24 4.03 -9.28
C GLY A 81 20.46 4.90 -9.51
N LEU A 82 21.61 4.29 -9.42
CA LEU A 82 22.92 4.97 -9.60
C LEU A 82 23.39 4.98 -11.05
N THR A 83 22.98 4.00 -11.85
CA THR A 83 23.44 3.82 -13.24
C THR A 83 22.29 4.01 -14.23
N GLY A 84 22.64 4.07 -15.52
CA GLY A 84 21.69 4.24 -16.62
C GLY A 84 21.43 5.70 -16.96
N MET A 85 20.42 5.92 -17.81
CA MET A 85 20.09 7.26 -18.32
C MET A 85 19.61 8.21 -17.22
N GLN A 86 18.84 7.71 -16.28
CA GLN A 86 18.30 8.46 -15.14
C GLN A 86 19.10 8.24 -13.84
N GLY A 87 20.26 7.59 -13.96
CA GLY A 87 21.10 7.30 -12.81
C GLY A 87 21.72 8.55 -12.19
N ALA A 88 21.87 8.54 -10.85
CA ALA A 88 22.49 9.65 -10.13
C ALA A 88 23.99 9.81 -10.40
N LEU A 89 24.67 8.76 -10.85
CA LEU A 89 26.09 8.83 -11.21
C LEU A 89 26.30 9.39 -12.62
N PRO A 90 27.40 10.10 -12.86
CA PRO A 90 27.77 10.53 -14.22
C PRO A 90 27.84 9.37 -15.20
N TYR A 91 27.45 9.59 -16.44
CA TYR A 91 27.43 8.56 -17.50
C TYR A 91 28.75 7.83 -17.72
N SER A 92 29.87 8.49 -17.39
CA SER A 92 31.20 7.87 -17.45
C SER A 92 31.32 6.62 -16.58
N TYR A 93 30.63 6.58 -15.44
CA TYR A 93 30.60 5.40 -14.57
C TYR A 93 29.81 4.26 -15.20
N THR A 94 28.64 4.55 -15.74
CA THR A 94 27.83 3.56 -16.46
C THR A 94 28.61 2.98 -17.65
N ASN A 95 29.29 3.84 -18.43
CA ASN A 95 30.14 3.39 -19.53
C ASN A 95 31.31 2.52 -19.08
N LYS A 96 32.00 2.88 -17.98
CA LYS A 96 33.07 2.06 -17.41
C LYS A 96 32.57 0.67 -17.02
N VAL A 97 31.39 0.59 -16.39
CA VAL A 97 30.78 -0.70 -16.04
C VAL A 97 30.41 -1.49 -17.30
N LYS A 98 29.86 -0.84 -18.33
CA LYS A 98 29.53 -1.51 -19.62
C LYS A 98 30.76 -2.05 -20.33
N GLN A 99 31.87 -1.32 -20.32
CA GLN A 99 33.12 -1.68 -21.01
C GLN A 99 34.00 -2.64 -20.18
N ALA A 100 33.72 -2.84 -18.92
CA ALA A 100 34.47 -3.73 -18.07
C ALA A 100 34.36 -5.20 -18.52
N SER A 101 35.35 -6.00 -18.16
CA SER A 101 35.31 -7.45 -18.37
C SER A 101 34.06 -8.07 -17.74
N ARG A 102 33.62 -9.22 -18.26
CA ARG A 102 32.40 -9.89 -17.76
C ARG A 102 32.39 -10.08 -16.23
N ILE A 103 33.54 -10.43 -15.66
CA ILE A 103 33.67 -10.64 -14.21
C ILE A 103 33.55 -9.31 -13.48
N GLN A 104 34.34 -8.31 -13.83
CA GLN A 104 34.32 -6.98 -13.22
C GLN A 104 32.98 -6.29 -13.35
N ARG A 105 32.33 -6.45 -14.51
CA ARG A 105 30.97 -5.94 -14.74
C ARG A 105 29.97 -6.55 -13.76
N LYS A 106 29.99 -7.87 -13.58
CA LYS A 106 29.10 -8.59 -12.64
C LYS A 106 29.33 -8.14 -11.19
N GLU A 107 30.59 -7.99 -10.80
CA GLU A 107 30.96 -7.51 -9.46
C GLU A 107 30.51 -6.06 -9.23
N SER A 108 30.73 -5.19 -10.22
CA SER A 108 30.30 -3.79 -10.16
C SER A 108 28.78 -3.67 -10.05
N ILE A 109 28.02 -4.44 -10.85
CA ILE A 109 26.56 -4.48 -10.78
C ILE A 109 26.09 -4.92 -9.40
N LYS A 110 26.69 -5.98 -8.85
CA LYS A 110 26.35 -6.45 -7.50
C LYS A 110 26.63 -5.42 -6.42
N PHE A 111 27.78 -4.75 -6.50
CA PHE A 111 28.13 -3.69 -5.55
C PHE A 111 27.14 -2.51 -5.63
N LEU A 112 26.88 -2.01 -6.83
CA LEU A 112 25.92 -0.94 -7.04
C LEU A 112 24.49 -1.39 -6.72
N GLY A 113 24.19 -2.67 -6.91
CA GLY A 113 22.89 -3.28 -6.56
C GLY A 113 22.50 -3.13 -5.11
N LEU A 114 23.47 -3.11 -4.18
CA LEU A 114 23.19 -2.86 -2.75
C LEU A 114 22.53 -1.51 -2.54
N PHE A 115 23.02 -0.47 -3.23
CA PHE A 115 22.47 0.88 -3.15
C PHE A 115 21.19 1.00 -3.97
N ASN A 116 21.18 0.46 -5.18
CA ASN A 116 20.01 0.50 -6.07
C ASN A 116 18.80 -0.16 -5.43
N HIS A 117 18.99 -1.31 -4.78
CA HIS A 117 17.95 -1.99 -4.05
C HIS A 117 17.33 -1.09 -2.98
N LYS A 118 18.16 -0.46 -2.15
CA LYS A 118 17.67 0.41 -1.07
C LYS A 118 16.98 1.67 -1.61
N LEU A 119 17.57 2.30 -2.62
CA LEU A 119 17.01 3.51 -3.24
C LEU A 119 15.66 3.23 -3.92
N THR A 120 15.57 2.12 -4.66
CA THR A 120 14.32 1.74 -5.33
C THR A 120 13.24 1.39 -4.32
N ALA A 121 13.57 0.65 -3.26
CA ALA A 121 12.62 0.34 -2.20
C ALA A 121 12.10 1.62 -1.50
N GLN A 122 12.98 2.56 -1.18
CA GLN A 122 12.59 3.85 -0.57
C GLN A 122 11.73 4.70 -1.51
N TYR A 123 12.03 4.68 -2.81
CA TYR A 123 11.20 5.37 -3.81
C TYR A 123 9.79 4.79 -3.84
N ILE A 124 9.65 3.48 -3.91
CA ILE A 124 8.36 2.80 -3.92
C ILE A 124 7.58 3.09 -2.62
N ASP A 125 8.24 2.99 -1.47
CA ASP A 125 7.62 3.34 -0.19
C ASP A 125 7.13 4.78 -0.17
N SER A 126 7.91 5.74 -0.70
CA SER A 126 7.50 7.14 -0.76
C SER A 126 6.27 7.37 -1.63
N CYS A 127 6.12 6.61 -2.71
CA CYS A 127 4.94 6.68 -3.59
C CYS A 127 3.68 6.09 -2.94
N ILE A 128 3.84 5.07 -2.10
CA ILE A 128 2.73 4.34 -1.47
C ILE A 128 2.32 5.00 -0.14
N THR A 129 3.26 5.54 0.63
CA THR A 129 3.05 6.00 2.02
C THR A 129 1.88 6.97 2.17
N TYR A 130 1.71 7.89 1.24
CA TYR A 130 0.66 8.91 1.30
C TYR A 130 -0.63 8.51 0.57
N ASN A 131 -0.62 7.39 -0.13
CA ASN A 131 -1.81 6.85 -0.79
C ASN A 131 -2.48 5.82 0.14
N LEU A 132 -3.36 6.29 1.02
CA LEU A 132 -4.01 5.47 2.04
C LEU A 132 -4.70 4.21 1.51
N PRO A 133 -5.50 4.26 0.43
CA PRO A 133 -6.12 3.06 -0.13
C PRO A 133 -5.11 2.00 -0.56
N VAL A 134 -4.04 2.43 -1.25
CA VAL A 134 -2.98 1.52 -1.73
C VAL A 134 -2.18 0.95 -0.56
N ARG A 135 -1.92 1.77 0.45
CA ARG A 135 -1.21 1.33 1.65
C ARG A 135 -2.01 0.28 2.42
N TYR A 136 -3.30 0.52 2.61
CA TYR A 136 -4.19 -0.44 3.27
C TYR A 136 -4.27 -1.77 2.49
N GLU A 137 -4.36 -1.69 1.15
CA GLU A 137 -4.39 -2.86 0.29
C GLU A 137 -3.14 -3.74 0.41
N VAL A 138 -1.96 -3.12 0.59
CA VAL A 138 -0.67 -3.81 0.57
C VAL A 138 -0.20 -4.25 1.96
N GLU A 139 -0.43 -3.44 2.98
CA GLU A 139 0.10 -3.65 4.33
C GLU A 139 -0.93 -4.28 5.28
N GLU A 140 -2.23 -4.33 4.89
CA GLU A 140 -3.35 -4.76 5.74
C GLU A 140 -3.45 -3.99 7.08
N GLU A 141 -2.39 -3.27 7.46
CA GLU A 141 -2.32 -2.41 8.63
C GLU A 141 -2.29 -0.95 8.22
N ASN A 142 -3.34 -0.20 8.57
CA ASN A 142 -3.36 1.23 8.30
C ASN A 142 -3.01 2.02 9.57
N HIS A 143 -1.81 2.59 9.59
CA HIS A 143 -1.36 3.43 10.70
C HIS A 143 -2.28 4.64 10.95
N TYR A 144 -2.86 5.20 9.88
CA TYR A 144 -3.83 6.29 10.01
C TYR A 144 -5.15 5.85 10.63
N LEU A 145 -5.58 4.62 10.36
CA LEU A 145 -6.74 4.05 11.01
C LEU A 145 -6.53 3.98 12.54
N LYS A 146 -5.34 3.52 12.97
CA LYS A 146 -4.95 3.52 14.38
C LYS A 146 -4.97 4.93 14.99
N ILE A 147 -4.54 5.94 14.24
CA ILE A 147 -4.61 7.34 14.69
C ILE A 147 -6.07 7.81 14.81
N LEU A 148 -6.92 7.51 13.83
CA LEU A 148 -8.34 7.85 13.87
C LEU A 148 -9.04 7.18 15.05
N HIS A 149 -8.76 5.91 15.31
CA HIS A 149 -9.25 5.21 16.48
C HIS A 149 -8.76 5.84 17.80
N ALA A 150 -7.47 6.20 17.87
CA ALA A 150 -6.91 6.86 19.04
C ALA A 150 -7.57 8.22 19.33
N LEU A 151 -7.95 8.98 18.29
CA LEU A 151 -8.69 10.24 18.44
C LEU A 151 -10.06 10.05 19.06
N ASN A 152 -10.68 8.87 18.88
CA ASN A 152 -11.95 8.50 19.51
C ASN A 152 -11.79 7.91 20.91
N GLY A 153 -10.56 7.73 21.37
CA GLY A 153 -10.28 6.97 22.60
C GLY A 153 -10.46 5.44 22.44
N TYR A 154 -10.59 4.97 21.19
CA TYR A 154 -10.71 3.54 20.90
C TYR A 154 -9.32 2.92 20.75
N VAL A 155 -9.02 1.88 21.53
CA VAL A 155 -7.76 1.14 21.48
C VAL A 155 -8.03 -0.24 20.92
N SER A 156 -7.70 -0.45 19.64
CA SER A 156 -7.98 -1.69 18.91
C SER A 156 -7.34 -2.95 19.50
N GLU A 157 -6.24 -2.80 20.25
CA GLU A 157 -5.56 -3.93 20.91
C GLU A 157 -6.36 -4.56 22.04
N GLN A 158 -7.32 -3.83 22.62
CA GLN A 158 -8.17 -4.30 23.71
C GLN A 158 -9.50 -4.93 23.22
N HIS A 159 -9.81 -4.73 21.94
CA HIS A 159 -11.05 -5.20 21.36
C HIS A 159 -10.70 -6.13 20.19
N GLN A 160 -11.37 -7.27 20.13
CA GLN A 160 -11.27 -8.13 18.95
C GLN A 160 -11.81 -7.34 17.76
N GLN A 161 -11.06 -7.32 16.65
CA GLN A 161 -11.47 -6.65 15.41
C GLN A 161 -12.90 -7.04 15.08
N THR A 162 -13.80 -6.08 15.17
CA THR A 162 -15.19 -6.24 14.81
C THR A 162 -15.49 -5.42 13.58
N GLU A 163 -16.51 -5.80 12.83
CA GLU A 163 -16.98 -5.02 11.66
C GLU A 163 -17.34 -3.56 12.02
N LEU A 164 -17.47 -3.25 13.32
CA LEU A 164 -17.73 -1.90 13.81
C LEU A 164 -16.48 -1.01 13.86
N ASP A 165 -15.28 -1.59 13.77
CA ASP A 165 -14.03 -0.82 13.86
C ASP A 165 -13.92 0.23 12.74
N ASP A 166 -14.34 -0.12 11.55
CA ASP A 166 -14.33 0.79 10.40
C ASP A 166 -15.29 1.96 10.61
N TYR A 167 -16.46 1.71 11.22
CA TYR A 167 -17.43 2.78 11.53
C TYR A 167 -16.90 3.75 12.59
N PHE A 168 -16.17 3.26 13.58
CA PHE A 168 -15.55 4.15 14.57
C PHE A 168 -14.51 5.06 13.95
N ALA A 169 -13.77 4.59 12.95
CA ALA A 169 -12.83 5.44 12.22
C ALA A 169 -13.55 6.46 11.34
N GLU A 170 -14.61 6.06 10.63
CA GLU A 170 -15.40 6.92 9.76
C GLU A 170 -16.02 8.08 10.54
N PHE A 171 -16.54 7.80 11.74
CA PHE A 171 -17.19 8.82 12.58
C PHE A 171 -16.27 9.47 13.62
N SER A 172 -14.95 9.27 13.48
CA SER A 172 -13.98 9.82 14.45
C SER A 172 -14.15 11.32 14.70
N GLY A 173 -14.42 12.10 13.66
CA GLY A 173 -14.65 13.53 13.78
C GLY A 173 -15.93 13.91 14.55
N LEU A 174 -16.98 13.08 14.48
CA LEU A 174 -18.23 13.29 15.23
C LEU A 174 -18.09 12.84 16.68
N MET A 175 -17.27 11.84 16.93
CA MET A 175 -17.06 11.25 18.27
C MET A 175 -16.00 11.98 19.08
N GLN A 176 -15.08 12.68 18.44
CA GLN A 176 -13.91 13.35 19.07
C GLN A 176 -14.30 14.53 19.97
N GLY A 177 -15.45 14.97 20.04
CA GLY A 177 -15.82 16.12 20.85
C GLY A 177 -16.82 15.76 21.94
N GLN A 178 -17.06 16.70 22.83
CA GLN A 178 -18.22 16.65 23.72
C GLN A 178 -19.53 16.97 22.97
N ASN A 179 -19.52 16.99 21.65
CA ASN A 179 -20.67 17.32 20.80
C ASN A 179 -21.59 16.11 20.63
N ASN A 180 -22.16 15.64 21.72
CA ASN A 180 -23.19 14.61 21.70
C ASN A 180 -24.53 15.21 21.24
N THR A 181 -24.60 15.66 19.98
CA THR A 181 -25.82 16.24 19.42
C THR A 181 -26.72 15.16 18.83
N ALA A 182 -28.03 15.39 18.87
CA ALA A 182 -29.00 14.52 18.20
C ALA A 182 -28.71 14.34 16.71
N HIS A 183 -28.16 15.37 16.07
CA HIS A 183 -27.77 15.31 14.67
C HIS A 183 -26.60 14.34 14.45
N ALA A 184 -25.56 14.36 15.30
CA ALA A 184 -24.45 13.44 15.21
C ALA A 184 -24.91 11.99 15.42
N LEU A 185 -25.73 11.76 16.45
CA LEU A 185 -26.32 10.45 16.73
C LEU A 185 -27.17 9.94 15.56
N LYS A 186 -28.04 10.80 15.01
CA LYS A 186 -28.84 10.49 13.82
C LYS A 186 -27.98 10.08 12.64
N THR A 187 -26.91 10.83 12.37
CA THR A 187 -26.00 10.57 11.24
C THR A 187 -25.31 9.22 11.41
N MET A 188 -24.76 8.95 12.58
CA MET A 188 -24.08 7.68 12.89
C MET A 188 -25.06 6.49 12.77
N LEU A 189 -26.22 6.57 13.39
CA LEU A 189 -27.22 5.48 13.36
C LEU A 189 -27.77 5.26 11.95
N THR A 190 -27.99 6.32 11.18
CA THR A 190 -28.45 6.22 9.79
C THR A 190 -27.41 5.49 8.91
N ALA A 191 -26.13 5.74 9.11
CA ALA A 191 -25.06 5.08 8.36
C ALA A 191 -24.89 3.62 8.80
N VAL A 192 -24.89 3.33 10.10
CA VAL A 192 -24.74 1.95 10.62
C VAL A 192 -25.91 1.07 10.20
N PHE A 193 -27.14 1.52 10.37
CA PHE A 193 -28.33 0.73 10.04
C PHE A 193 -28.77 0.84 8.58
N LYS A 194 -28.16 1.76 7.82
CA LYS A 194 -28.55 2.05 6.41
C LYS A 194 -30.06 2.35 6.27
N GLN A 195 -30.65 2.93 7.30
CA GLN A 195 -32.07 3.29 7.38
C GLN A 195 -32.19 4.72 7.88
N ASN A 196 -33.26 5.41 7.47
CA ASN A 196 -33.52 6.77 7.94
C ASN A 196 -33.96 6.72 9.43
N VAL A 197 -33.11 7.23 10.31
CA VAL A 197 -33.36 7.31 11.75
C VAL A 197 -33.81 8.72 12.12
N ALA A 198 -34.87 8.83 12.90
CA ALA A 198 -35.31 10.08 13.52
C ALA A 198 -34.97 10.05 14.99
N VAL A 199 -34.44 11.16 15.51
CA VAL A 199 -34.14 11.34 16.92
C VAL A 199 -35.08 12.41 17.46
N GLU A 200 -35.88 12.07 18.45
CA GLU A 200 -36.74 13.02 19.15
C GLU A 200 -36.11 13.37 20.49
N GLU A 201 -35.94 14.67 20.73
CA GLU A 201 -35.36 15.19 21.98
C GLU A 201 -36.46 15.80 22.87
N PHE A 202 -36.16 15.92 24.16
CA PHE A 202 -37.00 16.59 25.12
C PHE A 202 -38.42 16.00 25.23
N ILE A 203 -38.57 14.68 25.18
CA ILE A 203 -39.85 14.01 25.39
C ILE A 203 -40.23 14.19 26.86
N GLU A 204 -41.37 14.91 27.06
CA GLU A 204 -41.89 15.17 28.43
C GLU A 204 -42.47 13.87 29.03
N GLU A 205 -41.96 13.49 30.21
CA GLU A 205 -42.52 12.40 31.01
C GLU A 205 -42.91 12.91 32.38
N LYS A 206 -44.16 12.67 32.76
CA LYS A 206 -44.69 13.09 34.09
C LYS A 206 -44.60 11.95 35.10
N PHE A 207 -43.74 12.12 36.09
CA PHE A 207 -43.63 11.20 37.21
C PHE A 207 -44.47 11.69 38.37
N LYS A 208 -45.26 10.81 38.99
CA LYS A 208 -45.84 11.06 40.31
C LYS A 208 -44.76 10.82 41.37
N LEU A 209 -44.41 11.86 42.09
CA LEU A 209 -43.54 11.73 43.25
C LEU A 209 -44.22 10.88 44.32
N ALA A 210 -43.48 9.98 44.97
CA ALA A 210 -43.97 9.26 46.11
C ALA A 210 -44.30 10.22 47.26
N ASP A 211 -45.27 9.89 48.08
CA ASP A 211 -45.75 10.81 49.14
C ASP A 211 -44.64 11.17 50.16
N GLU A 212 -43.60 10.38 50.27
CA GLU A 212 -42.39 10.65 51.06
C GLU A 212 -41.43 11.68 50.43
N GLN A 213 -41.63 12.07 49.20
CA GLN A 213 -40.77 13.00 48.41
C GLN A 213 -41.49 14.35 48.15
N LYS A 214 -42.70 14.54 48.68
CA LYS A 214 -43.43 15.79 48.65
C LYS A 214 -43.02 16.65 49.85
#